data_b27d6a2628ad4cc9e653bcc49d362ad9
#
_entry.id   b27d6a2628ad4cc9e653bcc49d362ad9
#
_cell.length_a   1.000
_cell.length_b   1.000
_cell.length_c   1.000
_cell.angle_alpha   90.00
_cell.angle_beta   90.00
_cell.angle_gamma   90.00
#
_symmetry.space_group_name_H-M   'P 1'
#
loop_
_entity.id
_entity.type
_entity.pdbx_description
1 polymer ?
#
loop_
_entity_poly.entity_id
_entity_poly.type
_entity_poly.pdbx_seq_one_letter_code
_entity_poly.pdbx_strand_id
1 'polypeptide(L)'
;MTKPIEFYFDFASPYSYLAHKQIRRIEEKENIKINYKPIFLGGLHKLIGITAAAFINSKAKFMIRDCKMVSKKLNIKFKFNPLFPINSLNLMRGLLSINSNIKDSYIDFFFNAYWQDGLNLNDEKVIFDILKQCKVKKNDFLKKIKDQKIKDKLKKLT
;
A
#
# COMPACT_ATOMS: atom_id res chain seq x y z
N MET A 1 20.96 16.80 -13.64
CA MET A 1 20.52 15.76 -12.67
C MET A 1 19.09 15.33 -13.03
N THR A 2 18.88 14.06 -13.32
CA THR A 2 17.54 13.52 -13.57
C THR A 2 16.74 13.55 -12.28
N LYS A 3 15.49 14.05 -12.34
CA LYS A 3 14.59 14.05 -11.17
C LYS A 3 14.32 12.59 -10.75
N PRO A 4 14.31 12.28 -9.44
CA PRO A 4 13.97 10.94 -8.98
C PRO A 4 12.53 10.60 -9.37
N ILE A 5 12.31 9.35 -9.81
CA ILE A 5 10.96 8.86 -10.10
C ILE A 5 10.24 8.67 -8.76
N GLU A 6 9.05 9.22 -8.64
CA GLU A 6 8.19 9.08 -7.45
C GLU A 6 7.01 8.17 -7.74
N PHE A 7 6.74 7.23 -6.85
CA PHE A 7 5.58 6.34 -6.92
C PHE A 7 4.64 6.61 -5.75
N TYR A 8 3.51 7.24 -6.06
CA TYR A 8 2.44 7.51 -5.09
C TYR A 8 1.52 6.29 -5.01
N PHE A 9 1.29 5.77 -3.80
CA PHE A 9 0.58 4.52 -3.62
C PHE A 9 -0.20 4.43 -2.30
N ASP A 10 -1.16 3.51 -2.26
CA ASP A 10 -1.90 3.11 -1.07
C ASP A 10 -2.03 1.58 -1.04
N PHE A 11 -1.86 0.93 0.13
CA PHE A 11 -2.01 -0.51 0.28
C PHE A 11 -3.41 -1.01 -0.08
N ALA A 12 -4.45 -0.16 0.04
CA ALA A 12 -5.80 -0.48 -0.36
C ALA A 12 -6.00 -0.53 -1.88
N SER A 13 -5.02 -0.12 -2.71
CA SER A 13 -5.15 -0.11 -4.16
C SER A 13 -4.57 -1.38 -4.80
N PRO A 14 -5.39 -2.19 -5.51
CA PRO A 14 -4.89 -3.35 -6.25
C PRO A 14 -3.96 -2.94 -7.39
N TYR A 15 -4.21 -1.79 -8.04
CA TYR A 15 -3.32 -1.26 -9.07
C TYR A 15 -1.97 -0.85 -8.51
N SER A 16 -1.94 -0.25 -7.30
CA SER A 16 -0.67 0.05 -6.62
C SER A 16 0.14 -1.20 -6.32
N TYR A 17 -0.51 -2.31 -5.93
CA TYR A 17 0.16 -3.59 -5.74
C TYR A 17 0.78 -4.12 -7.04
N LEU A 18 0.01 -4.14 -8.13
CA LEU A 18 0.52 -4.63 -9.42
C LEU A 18 1.68 -3.77 -9.94
N ALA A 19 1.55 -2.44 -9.81
CA ALA A 19 2.62 -1.51 -10.16
C ALA A 19 3.86 -1.72 -9.28
N HIS A 20 3.69 -1.88 -7.96
CA HIS A 20 4.77 -2.16 -7.02
C HIS A 20 5.58 -3.40 -7.43
N LYS A 21 4.91 -4.49 -7.82
CA LYS A 21 5.59 -5.70 -8.29
C LYS A 21 6.42 -5.47 -9.56
N GLN A 22 5.94 -4.64 -10.48
CA GLN A 22 6.72 -4.25 -11.66
C GLN A 22 7.87 -3.31 -11.30
N ILE A 23 7.63 -2.35 -10.42
CA ILE A 23 8.66 -1.43 -9.94
C ILE A 23 9.83 -2.20 -9.33
N ARG A 24 9.57 -3.20 -8.47
CA ARG A 24 10.65 -4.03 -7.89
C ARG A 24 11.50 -4.73 -8.95
N ARG A 25 10.87 -5.26 -10.02
CA ARG A 25 11.59 -5.87 -11.15
C ARG A 25 12.43 -4.85 -11.91
N ILE A 26 11.91 -3.63 -12.10
CA ILE A 26 12.63 -2.54 -12.78
C ILE A 26 13.80 -2.06 -11.91
N GLU A 27 13.59 -1.84 -10.61
CA GLU A 27 14.64 -1.45 -9.67
C GLU A 27 15.81 -2.44 -9.69
N GLU A 28 15.50 -3.74 -9.70
CA GLU A 28 16.50 -4.81 -9.75
C GLU A 28 17.23 -4.85 -11.09
N LYS A 29 16.47 -4.82 -12.22
CA LYS A 29 17.03 -4.91 -13.57
C LYS A 29 17.88 -3.71 -13.95
N GLU A 30 17.40 -2.50 -13.66
CA GLU A 30 18.04 -1.23 -14.09
C GLU A 30 18.95 -0.63 -13.01
N ASN A 31 19.07 -1.30 -11.83
CA ASN A 31 19.85 -0.82 -10.67
C ASN A 31 19.52 0.63 -10.27
N ILE A 32 18.24 0.96 -10.25
CA ILE A 32 17.72 2.27 -9.84
C ILE A 32 16.89 2.16 -8.57
N LYS A 33 16.63 3.31 -7.93
CA LYS A 33 15.72 3.40 -6.78
C LYS A 33 14.56 4.33 -7.11
N ILE A 34 13.36 3.86 -6.85
CA ILE A 34 12.13 4.63 -6.97
C ILE A 34 11.69 5.12 -5.59
N ASN A 35 11.32 6.40 -5.53
CA ASN A 35 10.93 7.05 -4.29
C ASN A 35 9.46 6.79 -3.97
N TYR A 36 9.19 5.87 -3.07
CA TYR A 36 7.85 5.50 -2.65
C TYR A 36 7.21 6.59 -1.77
N LYS A 37 6.07 7.12 -2.22
CA LYS A 37 5.29 8.19 -1.57
C LYS A 37 3.94 7.64 -1.09
N PRO A 38 3.79 7.35 0.20
CA PRO A 38 2.49 6.91 0.71
C PRO A 38 1.47 8.04 0.67
N ILE A 39 0.26 7.72 0.18
CA ILE A 39 -0.92 8.57 0.23
C ILE A 39 -2.08 7.83 0.91
N PHE A 40 -3.08 8.57 1.40
CA PHE A 40 -4.32 7.96 1.89
C PHE A 40 -5.42 8.14 0.86
N LEU A 41 -5.59 7.14 -0.01
CA LEU A 41 -6.51 7.19 -1.15
C LEU A 41 -7.96 7.45 -0.74
N GLY A 42 -8.43 6.85 0.36
CA GLY A 42 -9.76 7.10 0.89
C GLY A 42 -9.98 8.55 1.33
N GLY A 43 -8.95 9.17 1.91
CA GLY A 43 -8.95 10.60 2.26
C GLY A 43 -8.97 11.49 1.04
N LEU A 44 -8.16 11.16 0.03
CA LEU A 44 -8.12 11.89 -1.24
C LEU A 44 -9.48 11.87 -1.94
N HIS A 45 -10.10 10.70 -2.08
CA HIS A 45 -11.43 10.57 -2.68
C HIS A 45 -12.47 11.44 -1.96
N LYS A 46 -12.46 11.40 -0.62
CA LYS A 46 -13.35 12.22 0.19
C LYS A 46 -13.12 13.73 -0.03
N LEU A 47 -11.86 14.14 -0.09
CA LEU A 47 -11.47 15.55 -0.25
C LEU A 47 -11.97 16.14 -1.57
N ILE A 48 -11.86 15.37 -2.65
CA ILE A 48 -12.25 15.81 -4.02
C ILE A 48 -13.66 15.38 -4.43
N GLY A 49 -14.44 14.79 -3.52
CA GLY A 49 -15.84 14.41 -3.77
C GLY A 49 -16.02 13.26 -4.76
N ILE A 50 -15.00 12.41 -4.96
CA ILE A 50 -15.06 11.27 -5.88
C ILE A 50 -15.49 10.01 -5.15
N THR A 51 -16.49 9.31 -5.69
CA THR A 51 -16.82 7.94 -5.28
C THR A 51 -15.81 6.96 -5.87
N ALA A 52 -15.10 6.24 -4.99
CA ALA A 52 -14.13 5.24 -5.44
C ALA A 52 -14.78 4.16 -6.31
N ALA A 53 -14.07 3.68 -7.33
CA ALA A 53 -14.54 2.64 -8.24
C ALA A 53 -15.04 1.37 -7.51
N ALA A 54 -14.47 1.07 -6.35
CA ALA A 54 -14.87 -0.03 -5.48
C ALA A 54 -16.34 0.02 -5.03
N PHE A 55 -16.93 1.20 -4.93
CA PHE A 55 -18.30 1.42 -4.46
C PHE A 55 -19.31 1.60 -5.60
N ILE A 56 -18.87 1.54 -6.85
CA ILE A 56 -19.71 1.59 -8.04
C ILE A 56 -19.70 0.20 -8.69
N ASN A 57 -20.79 -0.54 -8.62
CA ASN A 57 -20.87 -1.97 -8.96
C ASN A 57 -20.24 -2.32 -10.32
N SER A 58 -20.58 -1.58 -11.39
CA SER A 58 -20.02 -1.80 -12.74
C SER A 58 -18.50 -1.56 -12.78
N LYS A 59 -18.02 -0.48 -12.14
CA LYS A 59 -16.60 -0.15 -12.06
C LYS A 59 -15.82 -1.14 -11.19
N ALA A 60 -16.42 -1.60 -10.08
CA ALA A 60 -15.81 -2.63 -9.23
C ALA A 60 -15.60 -3.95 -9.97
N LYS A 61 -16.63 -4.42 -10.70
CA LYS A 61 -16.54 -5.63 -11.54
C LYS A 61 -15.44 -5.49 -12.61
N PHE A 62 -15.37 -4.35 -13.27
CA PHE A 62 -14.34 -4.06 -14.27
C PHE A 62 -12.93 -4.09 -13.62
N MET A 63 -12.75 -3.36 -12.51
CA MET A 63 -11.47 -3.31 -11.78
C MET A 63 -10.98 -4.69 -11.37
N ILE A 64 -11.87 -5.55 -10.84
CA ILE A 64 -11.51 -6.92 -10.45
C ILE A 64 -11.04 -7.74 -11.66
N ARG A 65 -11.76 -7.66 -12.78
CA ARG A 65 -11.43 -8.36 -14.02
C ARG A 65 -10.11 -7.86 -14.59
N ASP A 66 -9.93 -6.56 -14.65
CA ASP A 66 -8.72 -5.92 -15.17
C ASP A 66 -7.49 -6.31 -14.36
N CYS A 67 -7.54 -6.19 -13.02
CA CYS A 67 -6.44 -6.61 -12.14
C CYS A 67 -6.08 -8.10 -12.32
N LYS A 68 -7.06 -8.98 -12.47
CA LYS A 68 -6.81 -10.41 -12.74
C LYS A 68 -6.13 -10.62 -14.09
N MET A 69 -6.57 -9.90 -15.12
CA MET A 69 -5.98 -9.98 -16.46
C MET A 69 -4.53 -9.48 -16.45
N VAL A 70 -4.29 -8.30 -15.86
CA VAL A 70 -2.95 -7.69 -15.76
C VAL A 70 -2.01 -8.58 -14.94
N SER A 71 -2.45 -9.08 -13.79
CA SER A 71 -1.64 -9.97 -12.96
C SER A 71 -1.22 -11.24 -13.69
N LYS A 72 -2.13 -11.85 -14.46
CA LYS A 72 -1.83 -13.02 -15.30
C LYS A 72 -0.82 -12.67 -16.40
N LYS A 73 -1.04 -11.57 -17.14
CA LYS A 73 -0.14 -11.11 -18.21
C LYS A 73 1.28 -10.86 -17.70
N LEU A 74 1.41 -10.29 -16.50
CA LEU A 74 2.68 -9.92 -15.89
C LEU A 74 3.30 -11.02 -15.01
N ASN A 75 2.66 -12.19 -14.93
CA ASN A 75 3.06 -13.27 -14.04
C ASN A 75 3.28 -12.80 -12.59
N ILE A 76 2.27 -12.08 -12.05
CA ILE A 76 2.25 -11.61 -10.66
C ILE A 76 1.26 -12.46 -9.88
N LYS A 77 1.71 -13.04 -8.75
CA LYS A 77 0.80 -13.71 -7.82
C LYS A 77 -0.16 -12.69 -7.23
N PHE A 78 -1.45 -12.84 -7.52
CA PHE A 78 -2.49 -11.89 -7.15
C PHE A 78 -3.78 -12.60 -6.76
N LYS A 79 -4.35 -12.21 -5.63
CA LYS A 79 -5.65 -12.63 -5.13
C LYS A 79 -6.45 -11.41 -4.77
N PHE A 80 -7.58 -11.18 -5.46
CA PHE A 80 -8.48 -10.09 -5.06
C PHE A 80 -9.05 -10.42 -3.68
N ASN A 81 -8.75 -9.57 -2.69
CA ASN A 81 -9.11 -9.84 -1.30
C ASN A 81 -10.62 -9.67 -1.10
N PRO A 82 -11.36 -10.69 -0.58
CA PRO A 82 -12.80 -10.59 -0.33
C PRO A 82 -13.17 -9.55 0.74
N LEU A 83 -12.20 -9.15 1.57
CA LEU A 83 -12.36 -8.12 2.60
C LEU A 83 -12.04 -6.70 2.09
N PHE A 84 -11.90 -6.54 0.77
CA PHE A 84 -11.71 -5.22 0.15
C PHE A 84 -13.00 -4.39 0.18
N PRO A 85 -12.89 -3.07 0.44
CA PRO A 85 -11.68 -2.32 0.73
C PRO A 85 -11.29 -2.32 2.22
N ILE A 86 -10.00 -2.10 2.51
CA ILE A 86 -9.49 -1.86 3.87
C ILE A 86 -9.32 -0.38 4.18
N ASN A 87 -9.30 -0.05 5.46
CA ASN A 87 -8.83 1.25 5.92
C ASN A 87 -7.31 1.23 6.13
N SER A 88 -6.58 1.68 5.11
CA SER A 88 -5.12 1.68 5.10
C SER A 88 -4.47 2.80 5.91
N LEU A 89 -5.23 3.74 6.48
CA LEU A 89 -4.73 4.97 7.11
C LEU A 89 -3.57 4.73 8.09
N ASN A 90 -3.73 3.78 9.00
CA ASN A 90 -2.71 3.50 10.01
C ASN A 90 -1.48 2.80 9.42
N LEU A 91 -1.64 2.00 8.37
CA LEU A 91 -0.55 1.37 7.66
C LEU A 91 0.29 2.41 6.91
N MET A 92 -0.36 3.39 6.27
CA MET A 92 0.31 4.48 5.57
C MET A 92 1.06 5.41 6.54
N ARG A 93 0.47 5.71 7.71
CA ARG A 93 1.15 6.44 8.81
C ARG A 93 2.33 5.63 9.35
N GLY A 94 2.16 4.34 9.53
CA GLY A 94 3.21 3.42 9.97
C GLY A 94 4.43 3.49 9.08
N LEU A 95 4.25 3.41 7.76
CA LEU A 95 5.33 3.53 6.79
C LEU A 95 6.12 4.84 6.92
N LEU A 96 5.44 5.96 7.20
CA LEU A 96 6.10 7.26 7.39
C LEU A 96 6.88 7.36 8.71
N SER A 97 6.62 6.46 9.64
CA SER A 97 7.16 6.49 11.01
C SER A 97 8.36 5.58 11.23
N ILE A 98 8.62 4.66 10.31
CA ILE A 98 9.69 3.65 10.43
C ILE A 98 11.00 4.12 9.78
N ASN A 99 12.10 3.46 10.15
CA ASN A 99 13.42 3.73 9.61
C ASN A 99 13.52 3.38 8.12
N SER A 100 14.38 4.08 7.39
CA SER A 100 14.53 3.90 5.94
C SER A 100 14.94 2.48 5.54
N ASN A 101 15.79 1.82 6.32
CA ASN A 101 16.30 0.48 6.05
C ASN A 101 15.26 -0.65 6.12
N ILE A 102 14.09 -0.40 6.71
CA ILE A 102 13.01 -1.39 6.81
C ILE A 102 11.78 -1.04 5.98
N LYS A 103 11.77 0.12 5.29
CA LYS A 103 10.62 0.55 4.48
C LYS A 103 10.31 -0.40 3.34
N ASP A 104 11.31 -0.88 2.65
CA ASP A 104 11.15 -1.80 1.54
C ASP A 104 10.47 -3.10 1.99
N SER A 105 10.97 -3.72 3.06
CA SER A 105 10.36 -4.91 3.66
C SER A 105 8.94 -4.67 4.15
N TYR A 106 8.68 -3.52 4.77
CA TYR A 106 7.34 -3.13 5.21
C TYR A 106 6.36 -3.06 4.04
N ILE A 107 6.75 -2.39 2.94
CA ILE A 107 5.91 -2.26 1.75
C ILE A 107 5.64 -3.65 1.14
N ASP A 108 6.68 -4.47 0.97
CA ASP A 108 6.57 -5.79 0.39
C ASP A 108 5.65 -6.70 1.22
N PHE A 109 5.84 -6.75 2.53
CA PHE A 109 5.05 -7.62 3.41
C PHE A 109 3.58 -7.22 3.47
N PHE A 110 3.25 -5.93 3.62
CA PHE A 110 1.85 -5.50 3.68
C PHE A 110 1.13 -5.67 2.34
N PHE A 111 1.78 -5.38 1.22
CA PHE A 111 1.21 -5.64 -0.10
C PHE A 111 0.99 -7.13 -0.36
N ASN A 112 1.98 -7.97 -0.03
CA ASN A 112 1.87 -9.42 -0.20
C ASN A 112 0.77 -10.00 0.68
N ALA A 113 0.76 -9.65 1.96
CA ALA A 113 -0.26 -10.12 2.90
C ALA A 113 -1.69 -9.83 2.41
N TYR A 114 -1.92 -8.65 1.85
CA TYR A 114 -3.26 -8.27 1.43
C TYR A 114 -3.64 -8.80 0.04
N TRP A 115 -2.77 -8.60 -0.98
CA TRP A 115 -3.09 -8.86 -2.37
C TRP A 115 -2.57 -10.21 -2.92
N GLN A 116 -1.71 -10.89 -2.19
CA GLN A 116 -1.22 -12.20 -2.56
C GLN A 116 -1.81 -13.29 -1.66
N ASP A 117 -1.77 -13.08 -0.34
CA ASP A 117 -2.14 -14.08 0.64
C ASP A 117 -3.61 -13.93 1.10
N GLY A 118 -4.23 -12.77 0.85
CA GLY A 118 -5.63 -12.49 1.16
C GLY A 118 -5.90 -12.33 2.65
N LEU A 119 -4.91 -11.87 3.43
CA LEU A 119 -5.04 -11.67 4.87
C LEU A 119 -5.93 -10.46 5.21
N ASN A 120 -6.52 -10.49 6.40
CA ASN A 120 -7.36 -9.41 6.90
C ASN A 120 -6.54 -8.30 7.55
N LEU A 121 -6.23 -7.25 6.82
CA LEU A 121 -5.51 -6.09 7.37
C LEU A 121 -6.41 -5.11 8.18
N ASN A 122 -7.66 -5.46 8.47
CA ASN A 122 -8.45 -4.79 9.50
C ASN A 122 -8.30 -5.48 10.87
N ASP A 123 -7.65 -6.66 10.92
CA ASP A 123 -7.35 -7.38 12.14
C ASP A 123 -5.98 -6.94 12.69
N GLU A 124 -5.99 -6.37 13.89
CA GLU A 124 -4.77 -5.91 14.56
C GLU A 124 -3.75 -7.02 14.78
N LYS A 125 -4.21 -8.26 15.06
CA LYS A 125 -3.31 -9.39 15.25
C LYS A 125 -2.50 -9.67 13.99
N VAL A 126 -3.16 -9.70 12.84
CA VAL A 126 -2.51 -9.88 11.54
C VAL A 126 -1.49 -8.76 11.27
N ILE A 127 -1.89 -7.49 11.54
CA ILE A 127 -0.99 -6.34 11.39
C ILE A 127 0.26 -6.51 12.27
N PHE A 128 0.09 -6.91 13.54
CA PHE A 128 1.21 -7.05 14.47
C PHE A 128 2.12 -8.23 14.13
N ASP A 129 1.60 -9.31 13.58
CA ASP A 129 2.41 -10.43 13.09
C ASP A 129 3.28 -9.99 11.91
N ILE A 130 2.75 -9.17 10.99
CA ILE A 130 3.52 -8.58 9.89
C ILE A 130 4.57 -7.59 10.42
N LEU A 131 4.21 -6.71 11.36
CA LEU A 131 5.16 -5.77 11.96
C LEU A 131 6.33 -6.48 12.64
N LYS A 132 6.08 -7.62 13.29
CA LYS A 132 7.13 -8.46 13.89
C LYS A 132 8.10 -8.98 12.83
N GLN A 133 7.60 -9.42 11.67
CA GLN A 133 8.45 -9.83 10.54
C GLN A 133 9.30 -8.66 10.03
N CYS A 134 8.75 -7.44 10.02
CA CYS A 134 9.47 -6.20 9.69
C CYS A 134 10.44 -5.74 10.79
N LYS A 135 10.52 -6.42 11.94
CA LYS A 135 11.27 -5.99 13.13
C LYS A 135 10.79 -4.64 13.69
N VAL A 136 9.51 -4.33 13.54
CA VAL A 136 8.86 -3.12 14.09
C VAL A 136 8.16 -3.46 15.39
N LYS A 137 8.49 -2.77 16.47
CA LYS A 137 7.85 -2.98 17.78
C LYS A 137 6.41 -2.43 17.77
N LYS A 138 5.45 -3.25 18.21
CA LYS A 138 4.02 -2.90 18.31
C LYS A 138 3.79 -1.55 19.01
N ASN A 139 4.38 -1.37 20.20
CA ASN A 139 4.16 -0.17 21.00
C ASN A 139 4.68 1.10 20.31
N ASP A 140 5.83 1.00 19.64
CA ASP A 140 6.40 2.11 18.88
C ASP A 140 5.52 2.46 17.68
N PHE A 141 5.02 1.46 16.97
CA PHE A 141 4.07 1.65 15.88
C PHE A 141 2.80 2.37 16.36
N LEU A 142 2.15 1.84 17.41
CA LEU A 142 0.91 2.41 17.94
C LEU A 142 1.07 3.85 18.43
N LYS A 143 2.23 4.18 19.05
CA LYS A 143 2.56 5.54 19.47
C LYS A 143 2.76 6.45 18.27
N LYS A 144 3.56 6.01 17.30
CA LYS A 144 3.96 6.84 16.14
C LYS A 144 2.81 7.13 15.17
N ILE A 145 1.89 6.20 14.92
CA ILE A 145 0.73 6.46 14.04
C ILE A 145 -0.23 7.51 14.62
N LYS A 146 -0.15 7.80 15.92
CA LYS A 146 -0.92 8.85 16.62
C LYS A 146 -0.19 10.20 16.62
N ASP A 147 1.10 10.22 16.32
CA ASP A 147 1.94 11.44 16.30
C ASP A 147 1.40 12.45 15.28
N GLN A 148 1.25 13.71 15.72
CA GLN A 148 0.71 14.76 14.86
C GLN A 148 1.59 15.05 13.64
N LYS A 149 2.93 15.02 13.80
CA LYS A 149 3.86 15.23 12.68
C LYS A 149 3.69 14.17 11.59
N ILE A 150 3.45 12.91 11.97
CA ILE A 150 3.19 11.81 11.02
C ILE A 150 1.86 11.99 10.31
N LYS A 151 0.81 12.41 11.05
CA LYS A 151 -0.51 12.72 10.45
C LYS A 151 -0.41 13.86 9.43
N ASP A 152 0.27 14.95 9.79
CA ASP A 152 0.44 16.12 8.94
C ASP A 152 1.28 15.77 7.71
N LYS A 153 2.34 14.96 7.88
CA LYS A 153 3.15 14.47 6.77
C LYS A 153 2.35 13.64 5.78
N LEU A 154 1.50 12.72 6.25
CA LEU A 154 0.64 11.94 5.36
C LEU A 154 -0.39 12.83 4.66
N LYS A 155 -1.01 13.78 5.40
CA LYS A 155 -1.96 14.75 4.83
C LYS A 155 -1.34 15.58 3.72
N LYS A 156 -0.08 16.02 3.90
CA LYS A 156 0.65 16.80 2.87
C LYS A 156 0.97 16.00 1.61
N LEU A 157 1.15 14.68 1.74
CA LEU A 157 1.40 13.78 0.61
C LEU A 157 0.12 13.38 -0.12
N THR A 158 -1.03 13.44 0.57
CA THR A 158 -2.36 13.09 0.06
C THR A 158 -3.05 14.26 -0.58
#